data_eb96d3880f0bd3b8af92fbdfb5745b6e
#
_entry.id   eb96d3880f0bd3b8af92fbdfb5745b6e
#
_cell.length_a   1.000
_cell.length_b   1.000
_cell.length_c   1.000
_cell.angle_alpha   90.00
_cell.angle_beta   90.00
_cell.angle_gamma   90.00
#
_symmetry.space_group_name_H-M   'P 1'
#
loop_
_entity.id
_entity.type
_entity.pdbx_description
1 polymer ?
#
loop_
_entity_poly.entity_id
_entity_poly.type
_entity_poly.pdbx_seq_one_letter_code
_entity_poly.pdbx_strand_id
1 'polypeptide(L)'
;MLLAGALILAAAGQANAKTTQPVVVELFTSQGCSSCPPADEFLGELKRRDDVIALTLPVDYWDYLGWKDTLASPANSKRQKAYSRRRSDRRVFTPQMVLNGRISKIGSMRAAVTSAILKERDHPDRQWVPVNLTSDRDTITVTTGVRPDKLKIKQASLWLLLTNNEQSVAIKRGENRRRTIVYHNVVRQMVPIGTWTGDAFTIKLSKRDLMVDSYDACTVLLQADGAGPIIGAARLSSDQIRD
;
A
#
# COMPACT_ATOMS: atom_id res chain seq x y z
N MET A 1 -61.22 -2.24 -32.34
CA MET A 1 -59.79 -2.47 -32.60
C MET A 1 -59.01 -1.84 -31.48
N LEU A 2 -58.53 -2.68 -30.56
CA LEU A 2 -57.71 -2.26 -29.42
C LEU A 2 -56.27 -2.67 -29.76
N LEU A 3 -55.35 -1.69 -29.91
CA LEU A 3 -53.91 -1.92 -30.09
C LEU A 3 -53.28 -2.04 -28.69
N ALA A 4 -52.78 -3.24 -28.36
CA ALA A 4 -51.98 -3.47 -27.18
C ALA A 4 -50.50 -3.14 -27.49
N GLY A 5 -49.99 -2.06 -26.92
CA GLY A 5 -48.57 -1.69 -26.97
C GLY A 5 -47.75 -2.54 -26.00
N ALA A 6 -46.87 -3.36 -26.52
CA ALA A 6 -45.93 -4.11 -25.71
C ALA A 6 -44.74 -3.20 -25.27
N LEU A 7 -44.62 -2.97 -23.98
CA LEU A 7 -43.50 -2.26 -23.36
C LEU A 7 -42.31 -3.25 -23.22
N ILE A 8 -41.28 -3.07 -24.04
CA ILE A 8 -40.03 -3.85 -23.92
C ILE A 8 -39.16 -3.18 -22.83
N LEU A 9 -39.10 -3.76 -21.65
CA LEU A 9 -38.12 -3.39 -20.63
C LEU A 9 -36.73 -3.89 -21.07
N ALA A 10 -35.87 -2.98 -21.50
CA ALA A 10 -34.46 -3.25 -21.70
C ALA A 10 -33.79 -3.39 -20.33
N ALA A 11 -33.44 -4.60 -19.92
CA ALA A 11 -32.58 -4.85 -18.77
C ALA A 11 -31.17 -4.36 -19.12
N ALA A 12 -30.80 -3.19 -18.60
CA ALA A 12 -29.42 -2.71 -18.65
C ALA A 12 -28.55 -3.65 -17.80
N GLY A 13 -27.85 -4.55 -18.48
CA GLY A 13 -26.84 -5.40 -17.86
C GLY A 13 -25.74 -4.52 -17.27
N GLN A 14 -25.63 -4.47 -15.94
CA GLN A 14 -24.49 -3.88 -15.26
C GLN A 14 -23.25 -4.70 -15.64
N ALA A 15 -22.44 -4.16 -16.55
CA ALA A 15 -21.12 -4.69 -16.82
C ALA A 15 -20.32 -4.61 -15.51
N ASN A 16 -20.13 -5.74 -14.85
CA ASN A 16 -19.22 -5.87 -13.72
C ASN A 16 -17.82 -5.56 -14.25
N ALA A 17 -17.39 -4.30 -14.18
CA ALA A 17 -16.01 -3.93 -14.41
C ALA A 17 -15.19 -4.75 -13.40
N LYS A 18 -14.39 -5.69 -13.91
CA LYS A 18 -13.46 -6.48 -13.12
C LYS A 18 -12.50 -5.48 -12.49
N THR A 19 -12.79 -5.05 -11.26
CA THR A 19 -11.89 -4.16 -10.52
C THR A 19 -10.57 -4.90 -10.37
N THR A 20 -9.57 -4.46 -11.12
CA THR A 20 -8.22 -5.02 -11.05
C THR A 20 -7.70 -4.76 -9.64
N GLN A 21 -7.50 -5.84 -8.90
CA GLN A 21 -7.00 -5.76 -7.53
C GLN A 21 -5.55 -5.27 -7.55
N PRO A 22 -5.23 -4.17 -6.86
CA PRO A 22 -3.92 -3.57 -6.95
C PRO A 22 -2.83 -4.47 -6.37
N VAL A 23 -1.60 -4.32 -6.87
CA VAL A 23 -0.39 -4.86 -6.24
C VAL A 23 0.16 -3.82 -5.27
N VAL A 24 0.31 -4.18 -4.01
CA VAL A 24 0.94 -3.32 -3.01
C VAL A 24 2.45 -3.41 -3.15
N VAL A 25 3.11 -2.27 -3.35
CA VAL A 25 4.57 -2.14 -3.47
C VAL A 25 5.07 -1.26 -2.33
N GLU A 26 5.82 -1.83 -1.41
CA GLU A 26 6.44 -1.16 -0.27
C GLU A 26 7.93 -0.97 -0.55
N LEU A 27 8.37 0.27 -0.72
CA LEU A 27 9.78 0.64 -0.91
C LEU A 27 10.41 0.99 0.44
N PHE A 28 11.35 0.17 0.87
CA PHE A 28 12.26 0.49 1.98
C PHE A 28 13.48 1.21 1.43
N THR A 29 13.61 2.49 1.79
CA THR A 29 14.60 3.44 1.28
C THR A 29 15.22 4.26 2.40
N SER A 30 16.23 5.09 2.13
CA SER A 30 16.76 6.05 3.10
C SER A 30 17.45 7.22 2.40
N GLN A 31 17.36 8.39 2.99
CA GLN A 31 18.12 9.59 2.59
C GLN A 31 19.63 9.37 2.66
N GLY A 32 20.10 8.49 3.56
CA GLY A 32 21.50 8.14 3.71
C GLY A 32 22.03 7.10 2.70
N CYS A 33 21.17 6.51 1.88
CA CYS A 33 21.54 5.44 0.94
C CYS A 33 21.79 5.98 -0.46
N SER A 34 23.02 5.95 -0.96
CA SER A 34 23.43 6.50 -2.27
C SER A 34 22.81 5.79 -3.48
N SER A 35 22.45 4.51 -3.34
CA SER A 35 21.78 3.72 -4.39
C SER A 35 20.26 3.82 -4.39
N CYS A 36 19.65 4.55 -3.44
CA CYS A 36 18.22 4.65 -3.28
C CYS A 36 17.50 5.60 -4.26
N PRO A 37 18.05 6.77 -4.63
CA PRO A 37 17.31 7.77 -5.41
C PRO A 37 16.66 7.26 -6.71
N PRO A 38 17.28 6.35 -7.51
CA PRO A 38 16.61 5.80 -8.69
C PRO A 38 15.36 4.96 -8.38
N ALA A 39 15.30 4.34 -7.18
CA ALA A 39 14.13 3.59 -6.72
C ALA A 39 13.03 4.52 -6.20
N ASP A 40 13.41 5.63 -5.55
CA ASP A 40 12.48 6.66 -5.08
C ASP A 40 11.77 7.33 -6.26
N GLU A 41 12.51 7.67 -7.32
CA GLU A 41 11.96 8.19 -8.59
C GLU A 41 11.01 7.17 -9.24
N PHE A 42 11.43 5.91 -9.34
CA PHE A 42 10.63 4.85 -9.92
C PHE A 42 9.33 4.61 -9.13
N LEU A 43 9.35 4.70 -7.81
CA LEU A 43 8.14 4.62 -7.01
C LEU A 43 7.15 5.75 -7.35
N GLY A 44 7.65 6.95 -7.66
CA GLY A 44 6.83 8.07 -8.13
C GLY A 44 6.12 7.78 -9.45
N GLU A 45 6.71 6.97 -10.33
CA GLU A 45 6.05 6.48 -11.54
C GLU A 45 5.02 5.40 -11.23
N LEU A 46 5.36 4.43 -10.37
CA LEU A 46 4.45 3.37 -9.95
C LEU A 46 3.21 3.93 -9.24
N LYS A 47 3.34 5.02 -8.49
CA LYS A 47 2.22 5.70 -7.81
C LYS A 47 1.10 6.14 -8.78
N ARG A 48 1.42 6.40 -10.06
CA ARG A 48 0.46 6.86 -11.07
C ARG A 48 -0.34 5.73 -11.72
N ARG A 49 -0.03 4.49 -11.38
CA ARG A 49 -0.70 3.30 -11.94
C ARG A 49 -1.91 2.93 -11.08
N ASP A 50 -3.04 2.68 -11.71
CA ASP A 50 -4.28 2.26 -11.03
C ASP A 50 -4.21 0.83 -10.48
N ASP A 51 -3.32 -0.01 -11.04
CA ASP A 51 -3.11 -1.39 -10.61
C ASP A 51 -2.03 -1.54 -9.50
N VAL A 52 -1.54 -0.41 -8.93
CA VAL A 52 -0.49 -0.40 -7.91
C VAL A 52 -0.85 0.52 -6.75
N ILE A 53 -0.68 0.03 -5.53
CA ILE A 53 -0.59 0.87 -4.32
C ILE A 53 0.90 0.97 -3.95
N ALA A 54 1.51 2.09 -4.31
CA ALA A 54 2.93 2.36 -4.05
C ALA A 54 3.10 3.12 -2.73
N LEU A 55 3.97 2.64 -1.84
CA LEU A 55 4.22 3.17 -0.50
C LEU A 55 5.72 3.32 -0.25
N THR A 56 6.16 4.47 0.25
CA THR A 56 7.54 4.70 0.71
C THR A 56 7.63 4.49 2.22
N LEU A 57 8.54 3.64 2.65
CA LEU A 57 8.83 3.33 4.06
C LEU A 57 10.32 3.64 4.35
N PRO A 58 10.66 4.88 4.69
CA PRO A 58 12.04 5.24 5.00
C PRO A 58 12.52 4.57 6.27
N VAL A 59 13.75 4.01 6.22
CA VAL A 59 14.38 3.26 7.31
C VAL A 59 15.49 4.07 7.98
N ASP A 60 15.70 3.87 9.27
CA ASP A 60 16.60 4.66 10.14
C ASP A 60 18.00 4.08 10.29
N TYR A 61 18.27 2.88 9.81
CA TYR A 61 19.55 2.22 10.06
C TYR A 61 20.73 2.75 9.22
N TRP A 62 20.52 3.81 8.41
CA TRP A 62 21.58 4.54 7.72
C TRP A 62 21.99 5.85 8.43
N ASP A 63 21.29 6.25 9.50
CA ASP A 63 21.48 7.53 10.19
C ASP A 63 22.88 7.72 10.76
N TYR A 64 23.60 6.62 11.03
CA TYR A 64 24.97 6.63 11.52
C TYR A 64 25.99 7.20 10.52
N LEU A 65 25.62 7.35 9.23
CA LEU A 65 26.49 7.92 8.19
C LEU A 65 26.53 9.47 8.20
N GLY A 66 26.09 10.10 9.28
CA GLY A 66 26.20 11.56 9.50
C GLY A 66 25.05 12.40 8.95
N TRP A 67 23.97 11.76 8.49
CA TRP A 67 22.70 12.41 8.13
C TRP A 67 21.54 11.62 8.73
N LYS A 68 20.77 12.27 9.61
CA LYS A 68 19.54 11.69 10.15
C LYS A 68 18.41 11.84 9.12
N ASP A 69 17.85 10.72 8.69
CA ASP A 69 16.72 10.70 7.76
C ASP A 69 15.48 11.28 8.43
N THR A 70 15.00 12.41 7.92
CA THR A 70 13.88 13.19 8.50
C THR A 70 12.51 12.52 8.32
N LEU A 71 12.43 11.52 7.45
CA LEU A 71 11.20 10.77 7.14
C LEU A 71 11.23 9.36 7.72
N ALA A 72 12.39 8.89 8.19
CA ALA A 72 12.55 7.53 8.68
C ALA A 72 11.79 7.25 9.97
N SER A 73 11.42 5.99 10.12
CA SER A 73 10.77 5.48 11.32
C SER A 73 11.37 4.12 11.72
N PRO A 74 11.70 3.90 13.00
CA PRO A 74 12.09 2.57 13.52
C PRO A 74 11.04 1.49 13.24
N ALA A 75 9.75 1.87 13.15
CA ALA A 75 8.67 0.96 12.78
C ALA A 75 8.84 0.40 11.37
N ASN A 76 9.30 1.22 10.41
CA ASN A 76 9.59 0.79 9.04
C ASN A 76 10.73 -0.22 9.00
N SER A 77 11.82 0.05 9.72
CA SER A 77 12.95 -0.90 9.84
C SER A 77 12.52 -2.22 10.50
N LYS A 78 11.66 -2.16 11.53
CA LYS A 78 11.08 -3.36 12.16
C LYS A 78 10.21 -4.15 11.19
N ARG A 79 9.38 -3.46 10.37
CA ARG A 79 8.55 -4.08 9.34
C ARG A 79 9.40 -4.78 8.27
N GLN A 80 10.44 -4.12 7.76
CA GLN A 80 11.36 -4.71 6.80
C GLN A 80 12.04 -5.98 7.36
N LYS A 81 12.52 -5.93 8.61
CA LYS A 81 13.09 -7.09 9.31
C LYS A 81 12.07 -8.22 9.52
N ALA A 82 10.80 -7.89 9.75
CA ALA A 82 9.74 -8.90 9.87
C ALA A 82 9.52 -9.62 8.53
N TYR A 83 9.49 -8.90 7.42
CA TYR A 83 9.46 -9.51 6.08
C TYR A 83 10.67 -10.40 5.81
N SER A 84 11.87 -9.96 6.17
CA SER A 84 13.09 -10.76 5.93
C SER A 84 13.10 -12.06 6.73
N ARG A 85 12.61 -12.05 7.98
CA ARG A 85 12.51 -13.27 8.80
C ARG A 85 11.53 -14.29 8.21
N ARG A 86 10.48 -13.83 7.53
CA ARG A 86 9.49 -14.72 6.90
C ARG A 86 9.97 -15.30 5.57
N ARG A 87 10.75 -14.54 4.82
CA ARG A 87 11.34 -15.03 3.58
C ARG A 87 12.56 -15.92 3.85
N SER A 88 12.77 -16.92 3.00
CA SER A 88 13.90 -17.83 3.11
C SER A 88 15.25 -17.14 2.91
N ASP A 89 15.29 -16.02 2.16
CA ASP A 89 16.52 -15.29 1.85
C ASP A 89 17.06 -14.48 3.04
N ARG A 90 16.22 -14.19 4.04
CA ARG A 90 16.53 -13.40 5.24
C ARG A 90 17.28 -12.08 4.99
N ARG A 91 17.19 -11.54 3.77
CA ARG A 91 17.94 -10.34 3.37
C ARG A 91 17.21 -9.06 3.74
N VAL A 92 17.99 -8.07 4.25
CA VAL A 92 17.60 -6.70 4.52
C VAL A 92 18.57 -5.79 3.81
N PHE A 93 18.09 -4.92 2.93
CA PHE A 93 18.91 -3.98 2.15
C PHE A 93 18.07 -2.79 1.68
N THR A 94 18.70 -1.73 1.23
CA THR A 94 18.07 -0.63 0.52
C THR A 94 18.77 -0.36 -0.81
N PRO A 95 18.02 0.08 -1.84
CA PRO A 95 16.55 0.17 -1.91
C PRO A 95 15.93 -1.23 -2.09
N GLN A 96 14.97 -1.57 -1.25
CA GLN A 96 14.25 -2.86 -1.33
C GLN A 96 12.77 -2.61 -1.60
N MET A 97 12.23 -3.18 -2.67
CA MET A 97 10.78 -3.24 -2.90
C MET A 97 10.24 -4.60 -2.50
N VAL A 98 9.19 -4.59 -1.66
CA VAL A 98 8.44 -5.77 -1.26
C VAL A 98 7.04 -5.69 -1.87
N LEU A 99 6.68 -6.69 -2.67
CA LEU A 99 5.41 -6.75 -3.39
C LEU A 99 4.47 -7.70 -2.63
N ASN A 100 3.27 -7.23 -2.31
CA ASN A 100 2.23 -7.96 -1.57
C ASN A 100 2.76 -8.70 -0.32
N GLY A 101 3.81 -8.17 0.34
CA GLY A 101 4.46 -8.80 1.49
C GLY A 101 5.20 -10.12 1.19
N ARG A 102 5.35 -10.51 -0.09
CA ARG A 102 5.86 -11.82 -0.52
C ARG A 102 7.15 -11.76 -1.30
N ILE A 103 7.21 -10.93 -2.34
CA ILE A 103 8.31 -10.88 -3.31
C ILE A 103 9.21 -9.71 -2.97
N SER A 104 10.51 -9.95 -2.85
CA SER A 104 11.52 -8.92 -2.65
C SER A 104 12.32 -8.70 -3.93
N LYS A 105 12.53 -7.43 -4.30
CA LYS A 105 13.37 -7.00 -5.42
C LYS A 105 14.24 -5.82 -5.02
N ILE A 106 15.37 -5.65 -5.71
CA ILE A 106 16.15 -4.40 -5.65
C ILE A 106 15.30 -3.33 -6.31
N GLY A 107 14.96 -2.27 -5.55
CA GLY A 107 14.00 -1.26 -5.96
C GLY A 107 14.39 -0.48 -7.22
N SER A 108 15.69 -0.31 -7.48
CA SER A 108 16.21 0.36 -8.68
C SER A 108 16.20 -0.52 -9.95
N MET A 109 15.95 -1.83 -9.82
CA MET A 109 15.87 -2.75 -10.97
C MET A 109 14.47 -2.71 -11.60
N ARG A 110 14.16 -1.65 -12.32
CA ARG A 110 12.84 -1.31 -12.89
C ARG A 110 12.19 -2.49 -13.64
N ALA A 111 12.92 -3.12 -14.55
CA ALA A 111 12.40 -4.26 -15.33
C ALA A 111 12.02 -5.45 -14.43
N ALA A 112 12.84 -5.77 -13.44
CA ALA A 112 12.58 -6.88 -12.52
C ALA A 112 11.38 -6.61 -11.60
N VAL A 113 11.22 -5.37 -11.15
CA VAL A 113 10.06 -4.94 -10.35
C VAL A 113 8.79 -4.96 -11.20
N THR A 114 8.82 -4.38 -12.41
CA THR A 114 7.67 -4.36 -13.33
C THR A 114 7.22 -5.78 -13.68
N SER A 115 8.15 -6.67 -14.02
CA SER A 115 7.83 -8.08 -14.28
C SER A 115 7.20 -8.77 -13.07
N ALA A 116 7.69 -8.46 -11.86
CA ALA A 116 7.11 -9.01 -10.63
C ALA A 116 5.70 -8.48 -10.35
N ILE A 117 5.44 -7.19 -10.61
CA ILE A 117 4.09 -6.59 -10.51
C ILE A 117 3.13 -7.31 -11.46
N LEU A 118 3.50 -7.47 -12.73
CA LEU A 118 2.65 -8.16 -13.71
C LEU A 118 2.35 -9.61 -13.29
N LYS A 119 3.36 -10.35 -12.85
CA LYS A 119 3.19 -11.72 -12.37
C LYS A 119 2.29 -11.80 -11.13
N GLU A 120 2.39 -10.87 -10.19
CA GLU A 120 1.52 -10.82 -9.01
C GLU A 120 0.09 -10.42 -9.37
N ARG A 121 -0.09 -9.48 -10.30
CA ARG A 121 -1.41 -9.04 -10.76
C ARG A 121 -2.15 -10.14 -11.48
N ASP A 122 -1.47 -10.83 -12.40
CA ASP A 122 -2.06 -11.80 -13.32
C ASP A 122 -1.99 -13.24 -12.80
N HIS A 123 -1.57 -13.44 -11.53
CA HIS A 123 -1.46 -14.78 -10.96
C HIS A 123 -2.84 -15.44 -10.85
N PRO A 124 -3.06 -16.60 -11.52
CA PRO A 124 -4.39 -17.21 -11.64
C PRO A 124 -4.97 -17.64 -10.28
N ASP A 125 -4.11 -18.02 -9.34
CA ASP A 125 -4.51 -18.48 -8.00
C ASP A 125 -4.45 -17.36 -6.95
N ARG A 126 -4.37 -16.10 -7.37
CA ARG A 126 -4.35 -14.98 -6.44
C ARG A 126 -5.67 -14.90 -5.69
N GLN A 127 -5.64 -15.28 -4.42
CA GLN A 127 -6.77 -15.12 -3.52
C GLN A 127 -6.73 -13.74 -2.88
N TRP A 128 -7.78 -12.96 -3.10
CA TRP A 128 -7.87 -11.58 -2.62
C TRP A 128 -9.20 -11.37 -1.90
N VAL A 129 -9.13 -10.82 -0.71
CA VAL A 129 -10.29 -10.40 0.07
C VAL A 129 -10.63 -8.97 -0.32
N PRO A 130 -11.84 -8.68 -0.76
CA PRO A 130 -12.25 -7.30 -1.02
C PRO A 130 -12.06 -6.44 0.24
N VAL A 131 -11.43 -5.30 0.08
CA VAL A 131 -11.34 -4.24 1.09
C VAL A 131 -11.83 -2.98 0.42
N ASN A 132 -12.80 -2.29 1.04
CA ASN A 132 -13.30 -1.02 0.55
C ASN A 132 -13.13 0.05 1.62
N LEU A 133 -12.86 1.26 1.17
CA LEU A 133 -12.76 2.46 1.99
C LEU A 133 -13.75 3.47 1.46
N THR A 134 -14.52 4.06 2.36
CA THR A 134 -15.33 5.24 2.08
C THR A 134 -15.07 6.28 3.15
N SER A 135 -15.28 7.53 2.80
CA SER A 135 -15.11 8.66 3.70
C SER A 135 -16.38 9.49 3.67
N ASP A 136 -16.82 9.93 4.84
CA ASP A 136 -17.78 10.99 5.01
C ASP A 136 -17.11 12.13 5.80
N ARG A 137 -17.90 13.13 6.21
CA ARG A 137 -17.36 14.32 6.90
C ARG A 137 -16.45 14.00 8.10
N ASP A 138 -16.85 13.05 8.94
CA ASP A 138 -16.20 12.81 10.24
C ASP A 138 -15.58 11.41 10.36
N THR A 139 -15.88 10.52 9.40
CA THR A 139 -15.61 9.10 9.56
C THR A 139 -14.98 8.50 8.32
N ILE A 140 -14.02 7.61 8.50
CA ILE A 140 -13.55 6.67 7.49
C ILE A 140 -14.17 5.32 7.80
N THR A 141 -14.92 4.76 6.85
CA THR A 141 -15.51 3.44 6.96
C THR A 141 -14.69 2.44 6.16
N VAL A 142 -14.23 1.38 6.84
CA VAL A 142 -13.48 0.26 6.25
C VAL A 142 -14.39 -0.95 6.24
N THR A 143 -14.58 -1.58 5.07
CA THR A 143 -15.32 -2.83 4.95
C THR A 143 -14.42 -3.92 4.36
N THR A 144 -14.55 -5.14 4.86
CA THR A 144 -13.88 -6.32 4.32
C THR A 144 -14.89 -7.33 3.81
N GLY A 145 -14.50 -8.06 2.76
CA GLY A 145 -15.29 -9.18 2.26
C GLY A 145 -15.09 -10.46 3.08
N VAL A 146 -15.87 -11.49 2.71
CA VAL A 146 -15.72 -12.84 3.22
C VAL A 146 -14.48 -13.52 2.63
N ARG A 147 -14.02 -14.56 3.31
CA ARG A 147 -12.88 -15.37 2.86
C ARG A 147 -13.25 -16.13 1.57
N PRO A 148 -12.47 -15.98 0.50
CA PRO A 148 -12.60 -16.86 -0.67
C PRO A 148 -12.33 -18.32 -0.30
N ASP A 149 -13.08 -19.25 -0.87
CA ASP A 149 -13.01 -20.70 -0.52
C ASP A 149 -11.61 -21.29 -0.61
N LYS A 150 -10.83 -20.86 -1.61
CA LYS A 150 -9.45 -21.34 -1.82
C LYS A 150 -8.42 -20.66 -0.91
N LEU A 151 -8.77 -19.60 -0.18
CA LEU A 151 -7.85 -18.88 0.69
C LEU A 151 -7.62 -19.67 1.99
N LYS A 152 -6.41 -20.17 2.17
CA LYS A 152 -6.02 -20.96 3.37
C LYS A 152 -5.72 -20.08 4.61
N ILE A 153 -5.58 -18.77 4.44
CA ILE A 153 -5.34 -17.83 5.54
C ILE A 153 -6.64 -17.66 6.31
N LYS A 154 -6.62 -18.03 7.60
CA LYS A 154 -7.79 -17.99 8.48
C LYS A 154 -7.91 -16.67 9.23
N GLN A 155 -6.79 -15.99 9.46
CA GLN A 155 -6.72 -14.76 10.22
C GLN A 155 -5.74 -13.78 9.57
N ALA A 156 -6.09 -12.50 9.61
CA ALA A 156 -5.27 -11.41 9.10
C ALA A 156 -5.52 -10.13 9.90
N SER A 157 -4.50 -9.31 10.02
CA SER A 157 -4.59 -7.99 10.65
C SER A 157 -4.95 -6.93 9.62
N LEU A 158 -5.85 -6.01 9.98
CA LEU A 158 -6.07 -4.78 9.22
C LEU A 158 -5.13 -3.70 9.72
N TRP A 159 -4.37 -3.14 8.81
CA TRP A 159 -3.46 -2.03 9.05
C TRP A 159 -3.95 -0.79 8.33
N LEU A 160 -4.12 0.31 9.06
CA LEU A 160 -4.31 1.64 8.49
C LEU A 160 -2.95 2.32 8.36
N LEU A 161 -2.66 2.82 7.17
CA LEU A 161 -1.47 3.60 6.87
C LEU A 161 -1.89 5.01 6.47
N LEU A 162 -1.36 6.01 7.16
CA LEU A 162 -1.53 7.42 6.84
C LEU A 162 -0.29 7.92 6.13
N THR A 163 -0.46 8.56 4.98
CA THR A 163 0.64 8.91 4.07
C THR A 163 0.63 10.37 3.65
N ASN A 164 1.82 10.93 3.42
CA ASN A 164 1.96 12.17 2.68
C ASN A 164 2.28 11.87 1.21
N ASN A 165 1.57 12.52 0.30
CA ASN A 165 1.63 12.25 -1.14
C ASN A 165 2.99 12.56 -1.75
N GLU A 166 3.63 13.65 -1.26
CA GLU A 166 4.91 14.09 -1.76
C GLU A 166 5.69 14.84 -0.66
N GLN A 167 6.95 14.47 -0.50
CA GLN A 167 7.87 15.11 0.44
C GLN A 167 9.20 15.38 -0.25
N SER A 168 9.53 16.64 -0.45
CA SER A 168 10.81 17.07 -1.02
C SER A 168 11.81 17.35 0.10
N VAL A 169 12.97 16.71 0.07
CA VAL A 169 14.00 16.85 1.10
C VAL A 169 15.33 17.25 0.49
N ALA A 170 15.86 18.42 0.90
CA ALA A 170 17.21 18.86 0.58
C ALA A 170 18.21 18.23 1.57
N ILE A 171 19.02 17.27 1.09
CA ILE A 171 19.97 16.52 1.91
C ILE A 171 21.27 17.33 2.05
N LYS A 172 21.63 17.65 3.29
CA LYS A 172 22.77 18.54 3.58
C LYS A 172 24.06 17.78 3.88
N ARG A 173 23.98 16.50 4.28
CA ARG A 173 25.15 15.68 4.68
C ARG A 173 24.98 14.23 4.19
N GLY A 174 26.00 13.41 4.38
CA GLY A 174 26.01 11.99 3.98
C GLY A 174 26.23 11.80 2.48
N GLU A 175 25.98 10.57 1.99
CA GLU A 175 26.29 10.16 0.61
C GLU A 175 25.43 10.87 -0.44
N ASN A 176 24.21 11.29 -0.10
CA ASN A 176 23.32 12.05 -1.00
C ASN A 176 23.41 13.58 -0.80
N ARG A 177 24.48 14.08 -0.18
CA ARG A 177 24.72 15.50 0.04
C ARG A 177 24.53 16.32 -1.23
N ARG A 178 23.89 17.51 -1.09
CA ARG A 178 23.58 18.47 -2.17
C ARG A 178 22.51 17.96 -3.17
N ARG A 179 21.83 16.87 -2.88
CA ARG A 179 20.67 16.43 -3.66
C ARG A 179 19.39 16.87 -2.98
N THR A 180 18.40 17.22 -3.77
CA THR A 180 17.00 17.29 -3.35
C THR A 180 16.29 16.07 -3.91
N ILE A 181 15.72 15.25 -3.02
CA ILE A 181 15.03 14.02 -3.40
C ILE A 181 13.55 14.18 -3.06
N VAL A 182 12.72 13.77 -3.99
CA VAL A 182 11.26 13.75 -3.84
C VAL A 182 10.81 12.34 -3.50
N TYR A 183 10.16 12.21 -2.35
CA TYR A 183 9.58 10.95 -1.87
C TYR A 183 8.07 10.98 -2.07
N HIS A 184 7.50 9.86 -2.49
CA HIS A 184 6.08 9.75 -2.82
C HIS A 184 5.36 8.78 -1.90
N ASN A 185 4.11 9.10 -1.51
CA ASN A 185 3.27 8.27 -0.62
C ASN A 185 4.04 7.78 0.61
N VAL A 186 4.68 8.74 1.30
CA VAL A 186 5.50 8.44 2.49
C VAL A 186 4.62 8.00 3.65
N VAL A 187 4.80 6.79 4.13
CA VAL A 187 4.09 6.28 5.30
C VAL A 187 4.59 6.99 6.55
N ARG A 188 3.70 7.76 7.18
CA ARG A 188 3.99 8.52 8.41
C ARG A 188 3.48 7.80 9.65
N GLN A 189 2.36 7.09 9.52
CA GLN A 189 1.77 6.32 10.60
C GLN A 189 1.25 4.98 10.05
N MET A 190 1.40 3.93 10.84
CA MET A 190 0.84 2.60 10.57
C MET A 190 0.29 2.05 11.88
N VAL A 191 -1.01 1.83 11.94
CA VAL A 191 -1.70 1.35 13.14
C VAL A 191 -2.57 0.14 12.82
N PRO A 192 -2.62 -0.87 13.71
CA PRO A 192 -3.58 -1.96 13.59
C PRO A 192 -4.97 -1.42 13.95
N ILE A 193 -5.96 -1.70 13.11
CA ILE A 193 -7.35 -1.24 13.31
C ILE A 193 -8.33 -2.38 13.53
N GLY A 194 -7.90 -3.63 13.38
CA GLY A 194 -8.76 -4.80 13.62
C GLY A 194 -8.13 -6.10 13.15
N THR A 195 -8.83 -7.18 13.46
CA THR A 195 -8.48 -8.54 13.05
C THR A 195 -9.63 -9.12 12.25
N TRP A 196 -9.30 -9.63 11.06
CA TRP A 196 -10.23 -10.36 10.21
C TRP A 196 -10.06 -11.87 10.40
N THR A 197 -11.16 -12.60 10.57
CA THR A 197 -11.17 -14.05 10.85
C THR A 197 -11.87 -14.87 9.77
N GLY A 198 -12.20 -14.22 8.65
CA GLY A 198 -12.83 -14.88 7.51
C GLY A 198 -14.20 -14.32 7.14
N ASP A 199 -14.88 -13.69 8.09
CA ASP A 199 -16.17 -13.07 7.87
C ASP A 199 -16.05 -11.61 7.41
N ALA A 200 -17.05 -11.14 6.66
CA ALA A 200 -17.13 -9.74 6.31
C ALA A 200 -17.45 -8.92 7.58
N PHE A 201 -16.77 -7.79 7.73
CA PHE A 201 -17.06 -6.86 8.81
C PHE A 201 -16.78 -5.41 8.41
N THR A 202 -17.27 -4.48 9.23
CA THR A 202 -17.14 -3.04 9.02
C THR A 202 -16.57 -2.38 10.26
N ILE A 203 -15.60 -1.49 10.05
CA ILE A 203 -15.05 -0.61 11.10
C ILE A 203 -15.30 0.83 10.69
N LYS A 204 -15.73 1.66 11.65
CA LYS A 204 -15.82 3.11 11.50
C LYS A 204 -14.72 3.75 12.35
N LEU A 205 -13.94 4.62 11.73
CA LEU A 205 -12.81 5.29 12.34
C LEU A 205 -13.07 6.81 12.34
N SER A 206 -12.92 7.46 13.49
CA SER A 206 -13.01 8.91 13.59
C SER A 206 -11.83 9.57 12.89
N LYS A 207 -12.10 10.47 11.94
CA LYS A 207 -11.06 11.27 11.27
C LYS A 207 -10.28 12.12 12.28
N ARG A 208 -10.97 12.66 13.27
CA ARG A 208 -10.37 13.48 14.33
C ARG A 208 -9.36 12.68 15.14
N ASP A 209 -9.70 11.46 15.58
CA ASP A 209 -8.82 10.64 16.41
C ASP A 209 -7.57 10.16 15.65
N LEU A 210 -7.68 10.03 14.34
CA LEU A 210 -6.58 9.68 13.44
C LEU A 210 -5.74 10.90 13.03
N MET A 211 -6.16 12.14 13.39
CA MET A 211 -5.54 13.38 12.91
C MET A 211 -5.37 13.40 11.38
N VAL A 212 -6.40 12.97 10.66
CA VAL A 212 -6.35 12.75 9.19
C VAL A 212 -5.96 14.02 8.44
N ASP A 213 -6.31 15.19 8.94
CA ASP A 213 -5.96 16.48 8.33
C ASP A 213 -4.45 16.72 8.19
N SER A 214 -3.63 15.98 8.95
CA SER A 214 -2.16 16.03 8.85
C SER A 214 -1.60 15.15 7.74
N TYR A 215 -2.46 14.44 6.99
CA TYR A 215 -2.06 13.47 5.97
C TYR A 215 -2.83 13.70 4.67
N ASP A 216 -2.25 13.24 3.56
CA ASP A 216 -2.82 13.45 2.22
C ASP A 216 -3.60 12.23 1.73
N ALA A 217 -3.37 11.05 2.29
CA ALA A 217 -4.06 9.83 1.88
C ALA A 217 -4.05 8.79 2.99
N CYS A 218 -5.01 7.86 2.93
CA CYS A 218 -4.97 6.67 3.75
C CYS A 218 -5.05 5.39 2.91
N THR A 219 -4.38 4.35 3.39
CA THR A 219 -4.37 3.03 2.79
C THR A 219 -4.70 2.00 3.86
N VAL A 220 -5.57 1.05 3.56
CA VAL A 220 -5.78 -0.11 4.42
C VAL A 220 -5.18 -1.34 3.75
N LEU A 221 -4.40 -2.09 4.53
CA LEU A 221 -3.85 -3.37 4.14
C LEU A 221 -4.45 -4.47 5.00
N LEU A 222 -5.00 -5.50 4.38
CA LEU A 222 -5.36 -6.75 5.05
C LEU A 222 -4.19 -7.71 4.87
N GLN A 223 -3.46 -7.95 5.95
CA GLN A 223 -2.20 -8.71 5.93
C GLN A 223 -2.25 -9.92 6.86
N ALA A 224 -1.90 -11.08 6.35
CA ALA A 224 -1.72 -12.28 7.17
C ALA A 224 -0.69 -12.06 8.28
N ASP A 225 -0.93 -12.63 9.46
CA ASP A 225 -0.13 -12.39 10.65
C ASP A 225 1.36 -12.72 10.46
N GLY A 226 2.20 -12.09 11.29
CA GLY A 226 3.66 -12.27 11.26
C GLY A 226 4.31 -11.68 10.01
N ALA A 227 3.83 -10.55 9.49
CA ALA A 227 4.27 -9.92 8.25
C ALA A 227 4.12 -10.89 7.05
N GLY A 228 2.99 -11.60 7.00
CA GLY A 228 2.64 -12.50 5.92
C GLY A 228 2.20 -11.78 4.65
N PRO A 229 1.64 -12.53 3.69
CA PRO A 229 1.10 -11.94 2.47
C PRO A 229 0.03 -10.89 2.74
N ILE A 230 0.03 -9.82 1.95
CA ILE A 230 -1.09 -8.88 1.86
C ILE A 230 -2.13 -9.54 0.95
N ILE A 231 -3.34 -9.73 1.48
CA ILE A 231 -4.46 -10.44 0.84
C ILE A 231 -5.65 -9.53 0.54
N GLY A 232 -5.56 -8.26 0.86
CA GLY A 232 -6.54 -7.24 0.57
C GLY A 232 -5.94 -5.86 0.77
N ALA A 233 -6.32 -4.88 -0.04
CA ALA A 233 -5.91 -3.50 0.14
C ALA A 233 -6.87 -2.53 -0.54
N ALA A 234 -7.01 -1.35 0.03
CA ALA A 234 -7.70 -0.21 -0.57
C ALA A 234 -7.02 1.10 -0.17
N ARG A 235 -7.20 2.14 -0.98
CA ARG A 235 -6.64 3.47 -0.74
C ARG A 235 -7.69 4.54 -1.01
N LEU A 236 -7.70 5.57 -0.17
CA LEU A 236 -8.36 6.86 -0.43
C LEU A 236 -7.30 7.92 -0.71
N SER A 237 -7.51 8.71 -1.76
CA SER A 237 -6.73 9.90 -2.06
C SER A 237 -7.14 11.08 -1.17
N SER A 238 -6.37 12.18 -1.22
CA SER A 238 -6.67 13.42 -0.49
C SER A 238 -8.07 13.95 -0.76
N ASP A 239 -8.49 13.92 -2.02
CA ASP A 239 -9.78 14.45 -2.41
C ASP A 239 -10.93 13.61 -1.82
N GLN A 240 -10.77 12.28 -1.85
CA GLN A 240 -11.73 11.34 -1.27
C GLN A 240 -11.78 11.35 0.27
N ILE A 241 -10.72 11.80 0.95
CA ILE A 241 -10.70 11.89 2.42
C ILE A 241 -11.34 13.18 2.90
N ARG A 242 -11.26 14.27 2.12
CA ARG A 242 -11.74 15.60 2.51
C ARG A 242 -13.22 15.85 2.21
N ASP A 243 -13.80 15.04 1.34
CA ASP A 243 -15.24 15.02 1.06
C ASP A 243 -16.03 14.40 2.24
#